data_1059aa5cc568615afdc808fdbcf26076
#
_entry.id   1059aa5cc568615afdc808fdbcf26076
#
_cell.length_a   1.000
_cell.length_b   1.000
_cell.length_c   1.000
_cell.angle_alpha   90.00
_cell.angle_beta   90.00
_cell.angle_gamma   90.00
#
_symmetry.space_group_name_H-M   'P 1'
#
loop_
_entity.id
_entity.type
_entity.pdbx_description
1 polymer ?
#
loop_
_entity_poly.entity_id
_entity_poly.type
_entity_poly.pdbx_seq_one_letter_code
_entity_poly.pdbx_strand_id
1 'polypeptide(L)'
;VIDDLKTEARKLGLWNMFLAKGHYKESPGFTNLEYGLIAEQLGKSRTASEAVNCAAPDTGNMEVLAKYGNDAQKKQWLQPLLDGHIRSAFLMTEPDVASSDATNIQLSMKKEGNDYILNGQVSTDLVGRGWH
;
A
#
# COMPACT_ATOMS: atom_id res chain seq x y z
N VAL A 1 3.72 21.31 6.13
CA VAL A 1 4.83 20.58 6.76
C VAL A 1 5.04 19.21 6.10
N ILE A 2 4.03 18.30 6.11
CA ILE A 2 4.25 16.96 5.51
C ILE A 2 4.44 17.02 4.00
N ASP A 3 3.75 17.89 3.29
CA ASP A 3 3.87 18.04 1.85
C ASP A 3 5.23 18.65 1.44
N ASP A 4 5.80 19.52 2.28
CA ASP A 4 7.16 20.03 2.07
C ASP A 4 8.18 18.90 2.20
N LEU A 5 8.00 18.00 3.20
CA LEU A 5 8.84 16.82 3.36
C LEU A 5 8.70 15.84 2.19
N LYS A 6 7.48 15.63 1.67
CA LYS A 6 7.25 14.83 0.46
C LYS A 6 7.97 15.41 -0.75
N THR A 7 7.96 16.73 -0.88
CA THR A 7 8.67 17.44 -1.95
C THR A 7 10.17 17.23 -1.84
N GLU A 8 10.75 17.39 -0.66
CA GLU A 8 12.18 17.17 -0.44
C GLU A 8 12.58 15.70 -0.63
N ALA A 9 11.77 14.76 -0.14
CA ALA A 9 12.00 13.33 -0.34
C ALA A 9 12.11 12.96 -1.82
N ARG A 10 11.24 13.52 -2.67
CA ARG A 10 11.30 13.31 -4.13
C ARG A 10 12.59 13.87 -4.74
N LYS A 11 13.00 15.09 -4.35
CA LYS A 11 14.24 15.70 -4.83
C LYS A 11 15.48 14.88 -4.48
N LEU A 12 15.46 14.25 -3.30
CA LEU A 12 16.55 13.43 -2.79
C LEU A 12 16.53 11.99 -3.31
N GLY A 13 15.53 11.60 -4.13
CA GLY A 13 15.36 10.22 -4.61
C GLY A 13 14.90 9.24 -3.52
N LEU A 14 14.34 9.75 -2.42
CA LEU A 14 13.84 8.97 -1.29
C LEU A 14 12.32 8.76 -1.39
N TRP A 15 11.85 8.33 -2.56
CA TRP A 15 10.42 8.16 -2.83
C TRP A 15 10.13 6.73 -3.30
N ASN A 16 9.09 6.10 -2.75
CA ASN A 16 8.69 4.73 -3.09
C ASN A 16 9.79 3.66 -2.92
N MET A 17 10.69 3.83 -1.97
CA MET A 17 11.87 2.98 -1.78
C MET A 17 11.55 1.51 -1.45
N PHE A 18 10.31 1.22 -1.04
CA PHE A 18 9.85 -0.15 -0.72
C PHE A 18 9.74 -1.06 -1.95
N LEU A 19 9.59 -0.49 -3.16
CA LEU A 19 9.52 -1.28 -4.40
C LEU A 19 10.90 -1.83 -4.78
N ALA A 20 11.09 -3.11 -4.55
CA ALA A 20 12.40 -3.75 -4.68
C ALA A 20 12.92 -3.78 -6.10
N LYS A 21 14.19 -3.42 -6.26
CA LYS A 21 14.96 -3.53 -7.51
C LYS A 21 14.90 -4.96 -8.07
N GLY A 22 14.64 -5.07 -9.36
CA GLY A 22 14.56 -6.35 -10.06
C GLY A 22 13.23 -7.10 -9.92
N HIS A 23 12.35 -6.65 -9.03
CA HIS A 23 11.01 -7.23 -8.86
C HIS A 23 9.91 -6.35 -9.48
N TYR A 24 10.10 -5.04 -9.48
CA TYR A 24 9.12 -4.07 -9.96
C TYR A 24 9.76 -3.12 -10.96
N LYS A 25 9.04 -2.82 -12.05
CA LYS A 25 9.48 -1.84 -13.06
C LYS A 25 9.52 -0.43 -12.49
N GLU A 26 8.63 -0.17 -11.55
CA GLU A 26 8.43 1.10 -10.86
C GLU A 26 9.45 1.35 -9.73
N SER A 27 10.39 0.42 -9.52
CA SER A 27 11.39 0.51 -8.45
C SER A 27 12.30 1.71 -8.62
N PRO A 28 12.57 2.49 -7.55
CA PRO A 28 13.59 3.53 -7.55
C PRO A 28 15.04 2.99 -7.50
N GLY A 29 15.22 1.67 -7.38
CA GLY A 29 16.52 1.02 -7.51
C GLY A 29 17.11 0.42 -6.23
N PHE A 30 16.38 0.44 -5.10
CA PHE A 30 16.80 -0.18 -3.84
C PHE A 30 16.51 -1.68 -3.82
N THR A 31 17.41 -2.46 -3.24
CA THR A 31 17.17 -3.86 -2.89
C THR A 31 16.34 -3.96 -1.61
N ASN A 32 15.76 -5.12 -1.33
CA ASN A 32 15.03 -5.36 -0.07
C ASN A 32 15.93 -5.17 1.16
N LEU A 33 17.21 -5.53 1.08
CA LEU A 33 18.14 -5.36 2.18
C LEU A 33 18.41 -3.87 2.46
N GLU A 34 18.68 -3.09 1.42
CA GLU A 34 18.89 -1.65 1.54
C GLU A 34 17.64 -0.96 2.09
N TYR A 35 16.47 -1.32 1.58
CA TYR A 35 15.22 -0.79 2.12
C TYR A 35 14.96 -1.20 3.57
N GLY A 36 15.31 -2.43 3.96
CA GLY A 36 15.22 -2.88 5.36
C GLY A 36 16.03 -1.99 6.31
N LEU A 37 17.25 -1.62 5.94
CA LEU A 37 18.09 -0.69 6.71
C LEU A 37 17.51 0.73 6.75
N ILE A 38 16.94 1.18 5.62
CA ILE A 38 16.25 2.47 5.53
C ILE A 38 14.99 2.46 6.41
N ALA A 39 14.20 1.39 6.37
CA ALA A 39 12.98 1.25 7.16
C ALA A 39 13.23 1.32 8.67
N GLU A 40 14.37 0.80 9.15
CA GLU A 40 14.81 0.97 10.53
C GLU A 40 14.98 2.46 10.91
N GLN A 41 15.54 3.27 10.00
CA GLN A 41 15.66 4.72 10.23
C GLN A 41 14.33 5.44 10.16
N LEU A 42 13.46 5.07 9.20
CA LEU A 42 12.11 5.62 9.08
C LEU A 42 11.28 5.36 10.33
N GLY A 43 11.44 4.19 10.95
CA GLY A 43 10.74 3.79 12.18
C GLY A 43 11.05 4.67 13.40
N LYS A 44 12.11 5.47 13.37
CA LYS A 44 12.45 6.41 14.44
C LYS A 44 11.57 7.68 14.45
N SER A 45 10.79 7.90 13.40
CA SER A 45 9.89 9.04 13.27
C SER A 45 8.47 8.59 12.92
N ARG A 46 7.48 9.20 13.56
CA ARG A 46 6.05 8.90 13.31
C ARG A 46 5.58 9.26 11.88
N THR A 47 6.27 10.16 11.21
CA THR A 47 5.86 10.72 9.91
C THR A 47 6.83 10.43 8.77
N ALA A 48 7.99 9.82 9.06
CA ALA A 48 9.00 9.60 8.03
C ALA A 48 8.50 8.68 6.91
N SER A 49 7.86 7.56 7.23
CA SER A 49 7.30 6.64 6.24
C SER A 49 6.26 7.32 5.33
N GLU A 50 5.44 8.21 5.90
CA GLU A 50 4.46 9.00 5.13
C GLU A 50 5.17 10.01 4.21
N ALA A 51 6.21 10.66 4.70
CA ALA A 51 6.96 11.68 3.94
C ALA A 51 7.66 11.10 2.70
N VAL A 52 8.00 9.81 2.70
CA VAL A 52 8.69 9.11 1.60
C VAL A 52 7.76 8.17 0.79
N ASN A 53 6.45 8.26 1.01
CA ASN A 53 5.44 7.38 0.40
C ASN A 53 5.69 5.88 0.63
N CYS A 54 6.17 5.54 1.82
CA CYS A 54 6.46 4.17 2.25
C CYS A 54 5.59 3.74 3.44
N ALA A 55 4.40 4.33 3.59
CA ALA A 55 3.48 4.02 4.67
C ALA A 55 2.47 2.93 4.28
N ALA A 56 2.15 2.05 5.21
CA ALA A 56 1.04 1.12 5.06
C ALA A 56 -0.31 1.87 5.17
N PRO A 57 -1.38 1.39 4.51
CA PRO A 57 -1.49 0.20 3.68
C PRO A 57 -1.07 0.40 2.22
N ASP A 58 -0.73 1.63 1.81
CA ASP A 58 -0.48 1.98 0.41
C ASP A 58 0.65 1.14 -0.19
N THR A 59 1.72 0.88 0.56
CA THR A 59 2.86 0.07 0.07
C THR A 59 2.41 -1.31 -0.41
N GLY A 60 1.70 -2.07 0.41
CA GLY A 60 1.22 -3.40 0.04
C GLY A 60 0.25 -3.37 -1.14
N ASN A 61 -0.65 -2.38 -1.18
CA ASN A 61 -1.61 -2.22 -2.27
C ASN A 61 -0.90 -1.84 -3.58
N MET A 62 0.12 -0.99 -3.53
CA MET A 62 0.95 -0.68 -4.70
C MET A 62 1.72 -1.90 -5.21
N GLU A 63 2.28 -2.74 -4.33
CA GLU A 63 2.94 -3.98 -4.71
C GLU A 63 1.98 -4.96 -5.40
N VAL A 64 0.77 -5.12 -4.87
CA VAL A 64 -0.28 -5.96 -5.49
C VAL A 64 -0.63 -5.44 -6.89
N LEU A 65 -0.87 -4.14 -7.02
CA LEU A 65 -1.18 -3.54 -8.31
C LEU A 65 0.00 -3.63 -9.31
N ALA A 66 1.22 -3.39 -8.84
CA ALA A 66 2.42 -3.49 -9.69
C ALA A 66 2.63 -4.90 -10.22
N LYS A 67 2.38 -5.92 -9.38
CA LYS A 67 2.60 -7.32 -9.72
C LYS A 67 1.46 -7.94 -10.54
N TYR A 68 0.22 -7.64 -10.19
CA TYR A 68 -0.95 -8.36 -10.69
C TYR A 68 -1.92 -7.48 -11.49
N GLY A 69 -1.82 -6.16 -11.40
CA GLY A 69 -2.70 -5.24 -12.11
C GLY A 69 -2.46 -5.28 -13.62
N ASN A 70 -3.54 -5.19 -14.39
CA ASN A 70 -3.45 -4.92 -15.83
C ASN A 70 -3.11 -3.45 -16.10
N ASP A 71 -2.82 -3.09 -17.37
CA ASP A 71 -2.39 -1.73 -17.72
C ASP A 71 -3.43 -0.66 -17.37
N ALA A 72 -4.73 -0.97 -17.52
CA ALA A 72 -5.80 -0.05 -17.16
C ALA A 72 -5.86 0.19 -15.65
N GLN A 73 -5.75 -0.86 -14.84
CA GLN A 73 -5.71 -0.79 -13.38
C GLN A 73 -4.45 -0.06 -12.88
N LYS A 74 -3.29 -0.35 -13.49
CA LYS A 74 -2.04 0.36 -13.17
C LYS A 74 -2.15 1.85 -13.46
N LYS A 75 -2.70 2.22 -14.61
CA LYS A 75 -2.90 3.62 -14.97
C LYS A 75 -3.91 4.31 -14.05
N GLN A 76 -4.99 3.63 -13.70
CA GLN A 76 -6.08 4.19 -12.91
C GLN A 76 -5.75 4.30 -11.42
N TRP A 77 -5.02 3.32 -10.85
CA TRP A 77 -4.83 3.20 -9.41
C TRP A 77 -3.35 3.23 -8.99
N LEU A 78 -2.47 2.45 -9.64
CA LEU A 78 -1.07 2.37 -9.24
C LEU A 78 -0.35 3.70 -9.45
N GLN A 79 -0.48 4.30 -10.63
CA GLN A 79 0.25 5.54 -10.92
C GLN A 79 -0.12 6.68 -9.96
N PRO A 80 -1.41 6.97 -9.68
CA PRO A 80 -1.77 7.97 -8.69
C PRO A 80 -1.32 7.65 -7.26
N LEU A 81 -1.23 6.37 -6.88
CA LEU A 81 -0.67 5.95 -5.58
C LEU A 81 0.84 6.19 -5.53
N LEU A 82 1.57 5.81 -6.59
CA LEU A 82 3.01 6.07 -6.71
C LEU A 82 3.34 7.56 -6.68
N ASP A 83 2.47 8.37 -7.28
CA ASP A 83 2.59 9.83 -7.26
C ASP A 83 2.16 10.44 -5.91
N GLY A 84 1.56 9.65 -5.02
CA GLY A 84 1.05 10.12 -3.74
C GLY A 84 -0.16 11.05 -3.86
N HIS A 85 -0.89 10.98 -4.98
CA HIS A 85 -2.08 11.81 -5.23
C HIS A 85 -3.34 11.22 -4.60
N ILE A 86 -3.38 9.91 -4.40
CA ILE A 86 -4.48 9.21 -3.73
C ILE A 86 -3.94 8.31 -2.62
N ARG A 87 -4.83 7.86 -1.77
CA ARG A 87 -4.55 6.90 -0.71
C ARG A 87 -5.40 5.66 -0.93
N SER A 88 -5.03 4.58 -0.28
CA SER A 88 -5.75 3.31 -0.33
C SER A 88 -6.05 2.78 1.07
N ALA A 89 -6.90 1.77 1.14
CA ALA A 89 -7.23 1.07 2.36
C ALA A 89 -7.09 -0.44 2.17
N PHE A 90 -6.87 -1.14 3.26
CA PHE A 90 -6.87 -2.60 3.30
C PHE A 90 -7.88 -3.06 4.35
N LEU A 91 -8.90 -3.78 3.91
CA LEU A 91 -10.01 -4.25 4.73
C LEU A 91 -9.85 -5.77 4.92
N MET A 92 -9.42 -6.20 6.09
CA MET A 92 -9.15 -7.61 6.37
C MET A 92 -9.89 -8.12 7.60
N THR A 93 -10.09 -7.27 8.61
CA THR A 93 -10.66 -7.69 9.88
C THR A 93 -12.15 -7.96 9.77
N GLU A 94 -12.59 -9.15 10.15
CA GLU A 94 -13.99 -9.53 10.26
C GLU A 94 -14.39 -9.63 11.73
N PRO A 95 -15.62 -9.23 12.11
CA PRO A 95 -16.03 -9.18 13.53
C PRO A 95 -16.16 -10.56 14.17
N ASP A 96 -16.55 -11.57 13.39
CA ASP A 96 -16.96 -12.87 13.92
C ASP A 96 -15.86 -13.94 13.87
N VAL A 97 -14.74 -13.66 13.20
CA VAL A 97 -13.66 -14.65 13.02
C VAL A 97 -12.27 -14.02 13.18
N ALA A 98 -11.30 -14.85 13.49
CA ALA A 98 -9.87 -14.46 13.53
C ALA A 98 -9.33 -14.30 12.09
N SER A 99 -9.76 -13.24 11.41
CA SER A 99 -9.50 -13.01 9.98
C SER A 99 -8.05 -12.59 9.65
N SER A 100 -7.21 -12.35 10.66
CA SER A 100 -5.75 -12.24 10.47
C SER A 100 -5.13 -13.52 9.93
N ASP A 101 -5.71 -14.66 10.23
CA ASP A 101 -5.49 -15.89 9.49
C ASP A 101 -6.42 -15.89 8.26
N ALA A 102 -5.83 -15.70 7.08
CA ALA A 102 -6.57 -15.63 5.82
C ALA A 102 -7.39 -16.88 5.50
N THR A 103 -7.08 -18.03 6.12
CA THR A 103 -7.87 -19.27 5.98
C THR A 103 -9.22 -19.22 6.71
N ASN A 104 -9.39 -18.27 7.65
CA ASN A 104 -10.61 -18.06 8.42
C ASN A 104 -11.54 -17.00 7.83
N ILE A 105 -11.14 -16.30 6.79
CA ILE A 105 -11.95 -15.26 6.16
C ILE A 105 -13.25 -15.86 5.65
N GLN A 106 -14.37 -15.24 6.03
CA GLN A 106 -15.73 -15.68 5.65
C GLN A 106 -16.39 -14.80 4.60
N LEU A 107 -15.87 -13.57 4.37
CA LEU A 107 -16.33 -12.75 3.26
C LEU A 107 -16.20 -13.52 1.96
N SER A 108 -17.32 -13.74 1.28
CA SER A 108 -17.37 -14.45 0.02
C SER A 108 -17.33 -13.50 -1.17
N MET A 109 -16.63 -13.91 -2.23
CA MET A 109 -16.62 -13.22 -3.52
C MET A 109 -17.03 -14.22 -4.61
N LYS A 110 -18.18 -13.99 -5.23
CA LYS A 110 -18.75 -14.86 -6.24
C LYS A 110 -18.83 -14.17 -7.58
N LYS A 111 -18.25 -14.78 -8.62
CA LYS A 111 -18.34 -14.22 -9.96
C LYS A 111 -19.69 -14.57 -10.57
N GLU A 112 -20.44 -13.53 -11.04
CA GLU A 112 -21.70 -13.67 -11.76
C GLU A 112 -21.63 -12.85 -13.06
N GLY A 113 -21.45 -13.54 -14.18
CA GLY A 113 -21.24 -12.90 -15.48
C GLY A 113 -19.95 -12.09 -15.52
N ASN A 114 -20.04 -10.78 -15.73
CA ASN A 114 -18.93 -9.84 -15.73
C ASN A 114 -18.68 -9.16 -14.38
N ASP A 115 -19.55 -9.41 -13.40
CA ASP A 115 -19.52 -8.76 -12.09
C ASP A 115 -19.05 -9.73 -11.01
N TYR A 116 -18.69 -9.19 -9.83
CA TYR A 116 -18.41 -9.95 -8.63
C TYR A 116 -19.38 -9.50 -7.53
N ILE A 117 -20.05 -10.46 -6.92
CA ILE A 117 -20.91 -10.22 -5.76
C ILE A 117 -20.11 -10.51 -4.51
N LEU A 118 -19.97 -9.48 -3.66
CA LEU A 118 -19.33 -9.57 -2.36
C LEU A 118 -20.41 -9.70 -1.30
N ASN A 119 -20.26 -10.67 -0.39
CA ASN A 119 -21.17 -10.87 0.73
C ASN A 119 -20.37 -11.20 1.98
N GLY A 120 -20.49 -10.35 3.00
CA GLY A 120 -19.77 -10.45 4.26
C GLY A 120 -19.65 -9.10 4.94
N GLN A 121 -18.92 -9.07 6.05
CA GLN A 121 -18.67 -7.86 6.82
C GLN A 121 -17.17 -7.74 7.13
N VAL A 122 -16.59 -6.59 6.86
CA VAL A 122 -15.22 -6.26 7.24
C VAL A 122 -15.19 -4.95 8.03
N SER A 123 -14.23 -4.84 8.94
CA SER A 123 -14.01 -3.65 9.77
C SER A 123 -12.74 -2.93 9.33
N THR A 124 -12.76 -1.61 9.48
CA THR A 124 -11.61 -0.73 9.23
C THR A 124 -10.78 -0.46 10.49
N ASP A 125 -11.05 -1.11 11.61
CA ASP A 125 -10.49 -0.79 12.93
C ASP A 125 -8.97 -0.88 13.01
N LEU A 126 -8.33 -1.52 12.03
CA LEU A 126 -6.86 -1.65 11.94
C LEU A 126 -6.22 -0.72 10.90
N VAL A 127 -6.99 0.02 10.13
CA VAL A 127 -6.42 1.01 9.20
C VAL A 127 -6.32 2.34 9.92
N GLY A 128 -5.12 2.62 10.35
CA GLY A 128 -4.66 3.72 11.16
C GLY A 128 -5.54 4.98 11.22
N ARG A 129 -5.71 5.48 12.43
CA ARG A 129 -6.24 6.81 12.73
C ARG A 129 -5.54 7.86 11.87
N GLY A 130 -6.22 8.45 10.93
CA GLY A 130 -5.62 9.51 10.11
C GLY A 130 -6.46 9.98 8.93
N TRP A 131 -7.77 9.92 9.02
CA TRP A 131 -8.64 10.62 8.09
C TRP A 131 -9.25 11.81 8.82
N HIS A 132 -8.64 12.96 8.69
CA HIS A 132 -9.23 14.28 8.93
C HIS A 132 -8.87 15.19 7.77
#